data_52d478c2a0890a977954e31c24157666
#
_entry.id   52d478c2a0890a977954e31c24157666
#
_cell.length_a   1.000
_cell.length_b   1.000
_cell.length_c   1.000
_cell.angle_alpha   90.00
_cell.angle_beta   90.00
_cell.angle_gamma   90.00
#
_symmetry.space_group_name_H-M   'P 1'
#
loop_
_entity.id
_entity.type
_entity.pdbx_description
1 polymer ?
#
loop_
_entity_poly.entity_id
_entity_poly.type
_entity_poly.pdbx_seq_one_letter_code
_entity_poly.pdbx_strand_id
1 'polypeptide(L)'
;PDSHYIEIVENFKALKSVWNAEGKEVKGKELNEREISSVIQMLGRYDVLFEATTIDMGLQSDDAIGRHKEAQAQNITENLTSAHHPSLVEESTQLQFKLRQLSNQLYIQFVLGVALLGKALQDATLYYVQRRPAELGCFRWVIDAKDKTTTGYEVLWLNMIRPILMSQSFEQPLNMLKGADYSSFQKFQGVLPKVPEFLMGVVNERTPYEYTDITKLLRDLEFRNSEEEPGIQLVDILCN
;
A
#
# COMPACT_ATOMS: atom_id res chain seq x y z
N PRO A 1 8.41 11.14 6.65
CA PRO A 1 7.29 11.78 7.35
C PRO A 1 6.79 13.01 6.59
N ASP A 2 5.49 13.30 6.69
CA ASP A 2 4.87 14.41 5.98
C ASP A 2 5.47 15.76 6.40
N SER A 3 5.79 15.91 7.67
CA SER A 3 6.47 17.10 8.23
C SER A 3 7.82 17.43 7.58
N HIS A 4 8.49 16.46 6.96
CA HIS A 4 9.80 16.66 6.31
C HIS A 4 9.71 16.57 4.78
N TYR A 5 8.55 16.28 4.21
CA TYR A 5 8.44 15.98 2.78
C TYR A 5 8.88 17.16 1.90
N ILE A 6 8.48 18.38 2.24
CA ILE A 6 8.87 19.58 1.49
C ILE A 6 10.40 19.73 1.49
N GLU A 7 11.03 19.61 2.66
CA GLU A 7 12.49 19.74 2.79
C GLU A 7 13.25 18.63 2.04
N ILE A 8 12.75 17.39 2.09
CA ILE A 8 13.29 16.27 1.31
C ILE A 8 13.24 16.58 -0.19
N VAL A 9 12.09 17.08 -0.67
CA VAL A 9 11.91 17.45 -2.08
C VAL A 9 12.85 18.58 -2.51
N GLU A 10 13.04 19.61 -1.68
CA GLU A 10 13.98 20.71 -1.95
C GLU A 10 15.42 20.23 -2.01
N ASN A 11 15.85 19.38 -1.06
CA ASN A 11 17.18 18.77 -1.08
C ASN A 11 17.38 17.85 -2.28
N PHE A 12 16.37 17.09 -2.67
CA PHE A 12 16.43 16.27 -3.89
C PHE A 12 16.55 17.13 -5.16
N LYS A 13 15.84 18.26 -5.26
CA LYS A 13 15.99 19.21 -6.34
C LYS A 13 17.41 19.78 -6.40
N ALA A 14 18.01 20.08 -5.24
CA ALA A 14 19.40 20.52 -5.19
C ALA A 14 20.38 19.45 -5.70
N LEU A 15 20.18 18.18 -5.37
CA LEU A 15 20.97 17.07 -5.95
C LEU A 15 20.80 16.98 -7.46
N LYS A 16 19.57 17.08 -7.96
CA LYS A 16 19.28 17.08 -9.41
C LYS A 16 19.98 18.23 -10.15
N SER A 17 20.12 19.41 -9.51
CA SER A 17 20.87 20.53 -10.06
C SER A 17 22.35 20.19 -10.22
N VAL A 18 22.96 19.55 -9.20
CA VAL A 18 24.36 19.10 -9.26
C VAL A 18 24.57 18.08 -10.40
N TRP A 19 23.58 17.26 -10.70
CA TRP A 19 23.63 16.24 -11.76
C TRP A 19 23.23 16.79 -13.16
N ASN A 20 22.95 18.08 -13.30
CA ASN A 20 22.40 18.70 -14.52
C ASN A 20 21.08 18.05 -14.99
N ALA A 21 20.27 17.61 -14.05
CA ALA A 21 18.97 16.97 -14.27
C ALA A 21 17.77 17.81 -13.81
N GLU A 22 17.94 19.13 -13.71
CA GLU A 22 16.87 20.05 -13.33
C GLU A 22 15.66 19.92 -14.25
N GLY A 23 14.47 19.88 -13.66
CA GLY A 23 13.21 19.79 -14.40
C GLY A 23 12.98 18.47 -15.15
N LYS A 24 13.89 17.50 -15.06
CA LYS A 24 13.77 16.17 -15.68
C LYS A 24 13.38 15.12 -14.65
N GLU A 25 12.73 14.07 -15.09
CA GLU A 25 12.64 12.84 -14.34
C GLU A 25 14.06 12.23 -14.18
N VAL A 26 14.34 11.66 -13.00
CA VAL A 26 15.57 10.91 -12.75
C VAL A 26 15.19 9.48 -12.43
N LYS A 27 15.77 8.53 -13.17
CA LYS A 27 15.55 7.09 -12.96
C LYS A 27 16.78 6.47 -12.30
N GLY A 28 16.55 5.59 -11.32
CA GLY A 28 17.63 4.97 -10.56
C GLY A 28 18.67 4.29 -11.43
N LYS A 29 18.25 3.59 -12.51
CA LYS A 29 19.15 2.94 -13.47
C LYS A 29 20.10 3.89 -14.25
N GLU A 30 19.83 5.19 -14.24
CA GLU A 30 20.62 6.22 -14.94
C GLU A 30 21.67 6.84 -14.02
N LEU A 31 21.59 6.58 -12.73
CA LEU A 31 22.49 7.11 -11.71
C LEU A 31 23.66 6.16 -11.44
N ASN A 32 24.82 6.76 -11.16
CA ASN A 32 25.98 6.03 -10.68
C ASN A 32 25.92 5.84 -9.15
N GLU A 33 26.79 4.98 -8.60
CA GLU A 33 26.83 4.64 -7.17
C GLU A 33 27.02 5.88 -6.25
N ARG A 34 27.75 6.91 -6.71
CA ARG A 34 27.97 8.13 -5.90
C ARG A 34 26.70 8.97 -5.82
N GLU A 35 25.95 9.04 -6.91
CA GLU A 35 24.68 9.76 -6.97
C GLU A 35 23.63 9.07 -6.11
N ILE A 36 23.52 7.73 -6.20
CA ILE A 36 22.63 6.93 -5.33
C ILE A 36 23.03 7.10 -3.86
N SER A 37 24.34 7.01 -3.55
CA SER A 37 24.84 7.24 -2.19
C SER A 37 24.49 8.62 -1.64
N SER A 38 24.48 9.66 -2.50
CA SER A 38 24.09 11.01 -2.10
C SER A 38 22.60 11.09 -1.73
N VAL A 39 21.73 10.36 -2.44
CA VAL A 39 20.30 10.25 -2.08
C VAL A 39 20.13 9.54 -0.73
N ILE A 40 20.80 8.40 -0.54
CA ILE A 40 20.75 7.66 0.73
C ILE A 40 21.25 8.53 1.89
N GLN A 41 22.34 9.25 1.74
CA GLN A 41 22.86 10.16 2.75
C GLN A 41 21.92 11.33 3.04
N MET A 42 21.26 11.86 2.01
CA MET A 42 20.25 12.90 2.17
C MET A 42 19.07 12.35 2.99
N LEU A 43 18.50 11.22 2.61
CA LEU A 43 17.36 10.60 3.30
C LEU A 43 17.71 10.18 4.73
N GLY A 44 18.93 9.74 5.00
CA GLY A 44 19.41 9.37 6.32
C GLY A 44 19.44 10.50 7.36
N ARG A 45 19.22 11.76 6.94
CA ARG A 45 19.07 12.91 7.85
C ARG A 45 17.64 13.04 8.42
N TYR A 46 16.71 12.27 7.86
CA TYR A 46 15.30 12.31 8.21
C TYR A 46 14.86 10.96 8.78
N ASP A 47 13.74 10.96 9.49
CA ASP A 47 13.11 9.71 9.97
C ASP A 47 12.35 9.03 8.82
N VAL A 48 13.07 8.57 7.80
CA VAL A 48 12.52 7.86 6.64
C VAL A 48 12.56 6.36 6.89
N LEU A 49 11.47 5.68 6.60
CA LEU A 49 11.38 4.23 6.53
C LEU A 49 11.35 3.80 5.06
N PHE A 50 12.16 2.82 4.71
CA PHE A 50 12.15 2.18 3.40
C PHE A 50 11.77 0.71 3.55
N GLU A 51 10.73 0.29 2.82
CA GLU A 51 10.27 -1.09 2.77
C GLU A 51 10.28 -1.59 1.34
N ALA A 52 10.66 -2.85 1.17
CA ALA A 52 10.64 -3.52 -0.13
C ALA A 52 10.03 -4.92 -0.01
N THR A 53 9.32 -5.33 -1.05
CA THR A 53 8.80 -6.69 -1.21
C THR A 53 9.24 -7.21 -2.56
N THR A 54 9.86 -8.38 -2.57
CA THR A 54 10.40 -9.01 -3.78
C THR A 54 9.90 -10.45 -3.91
N ILE A 55 9.86 -10.93 -5.14
CA ILE A 55 9.59 -12.33 -5.46
C ILE A 55 10.57 -12.81 -6.52
N ASP A 56 11.10 -14.00 -6.32
CA ASP A 56 11.90 -14.66 -7.36
C ASP A 56 10.96 -15.35 -8.36
N MET A 57 10.85 -14.75 -9.54
CA MET A 57 10.03 -15.29 -10.62
C MET A 57 10.55 -16.61 -11.18
N GLY A 58 11.85 -16.88 -11.04
CA GLY A 58 12.45 -18.15 -11.48
C GLY A 58 11.97 -19.36 -10.66
N LEU A 59 11.49 -19.12 -9.44
CA LEU A 59 10.93 -20.15 -8.57
C LEU A 59 9.42 -20.35 -8.73
N GLN A 60 8.75 -19.52 -9.55
CA GLN A 60 7.31 -19.53 -9.74
C GLN A 60 6.95 -20.09 -11.12
N SER A 61 6.20 -21.18 -11.17
CA SER A 61 5.65 -21.66 -12.44
C SER A 61 4.36 -20.90 -12.80
N ASP A 62 4.11 -20.71 -14.10
CA ASP A 62 2.86 -20.10 -14.61
C ASP A 62 1.62 -20.82 -14.07
N ASP A 63 1.70 -22.13 -13.93
CA ASP A 63 0.66 -22.98 -13.35
C ASP A 63 0.39 -22.66 -11.88
N ALA A 64 1.43 -22.46 -11.07
CA ALA A 64 1.28 -22.09 -9.65
C ALA A 64 0.64 -20.71 -9.52
N ILE A 65 1.10 -19.76 -10.33
CA ILE A 65 0.53 -18.41 -10.38
C ILE A 65 -0.94 -18.45 -10.81
N GLY A 66 -1.24 -19.23 -11.85
CA GLY A 66 -2.60 -19.41 -12.36
C GLY A 66 -3.56 -20.00 -11.31
N ARG A 67 -3.13 -21.04 -10.59
CA ARG A 67 -3.92 -21.64 -9.50
C ARG A 67 -4.15 -20.65 -8.35
N HIS A 68 -3.12 -19.93 -7.95
CA HIS A 68 -3.26 -18.92 -6.90
C HIS A 68 -4.21 -17.79 -7.31
N LYS A 69 -4.08 -17.29 -8.55
CA LYS A 69 -4.98 -16.28 -9.11
C LYS A 69 -6.43 -16.76 -9.13
N GLU A 70 -6.67 -18.00 -9.56
CA GLU A 70 -8.02 -18.57 -9.59
C GLU A 70 -8.61 -18.72 -8.19
N ALA A 71 -7.83 -19.20 -7.21
CA ALA A 71 -8.26 -19.28 -5.81
C ALA A 71 -8.63 -17.90 -5.25
N GLN A 72 -7.78 -16.89 -5.48
CA GLN A 72 -8.09 -15.52 -5.04
C GLN A 72 -9.32 -14.94 -5.75
N ALA A 73 -9.51 -15.24 -7.02
CA ALA A 73 -10.72 -14.83 -7.74
C ALA A 73 -11.98 -15.48 -7.16
N GLN A 74 -11.93 -16.76 -6.80
CA GLN A 74 -13.05 -17.47 -6.16
C GLN A 74 -13.41 -16.87 -4.81
N ASN A 75 -12.42 -16.54 -3.99
CA ASN A 75 -12.63 -15.93 -2.66
C ASN A 75 -13.42 -14.62 -2.71
N ILE A 76 -13.35 -13.84 -3.81
CA ILE A 76 -14.10 -12.58 -3.95
C ILE A 76 -15.62 -12.81 -3.85
N THR A 77 -16.10 -13.94 -4.32
CA THR A 77 -17.53 -14.24 -4.40
C THR A 77 -17.99 -15.39 -3.49
N GLU A 78 -17.06 -16.05 -2.80
CA GLU A 78 -17.32 -17.26 -2.01
C GLU A 78 -18.42 -17.08 -0.96
N ASN A 79 -18.40 -15.92 -0.28
CA ASN A 79 -19.35 -15.62 0.79
C ASN A 79 -20.59 -14.84 0.32
N LEU A 80 -20.76 -14.65 -1.01
CA LEU A 80 -21.94 -13.99 -1.55
C LEU A 80 -23.15 -14.94 -1.52
N THR A 81 -24.28 -14.42 -1.04
CA THR A 81 -25.57 -15.13 -0.98
C THR A 81 -26.66 -14.28 -1.60
N SER A 82 -27.83 -14.87 -1.78
CA SER A 82 -29.05 -14.16 -2.24
C SER A 82 -29.56 -13.08 -1.25
N ALA A 83 -29.02 -13.04 -0.04
CA ALA A 83 -29.32 -12.01 0.96
C ALA A 83 -28.54 -10.70 0.73
N HIS A 84 -27.49 -10.73 -0.10
CA HIS A 84 -26.72 -9.53 -0.43
C HIS A 84 -27.43 -8.67 -1.48
N HIS A 85 -27.18 -7.36 -1.43
CA HIS A 85 -27.74 -6.43 -2.40
C HIS A 85 -27.29 -6.80 -3.82
N PRO A 86 -28.16 -6.80 -4.84
CA PRO A 86 -27.81 -7.20 -6.21
C PRO A 86 -26.62 -6.46 -6.79
N SER A 87 -26.48 -5.14 -6.52
CA SER A 87 -25.32 -4.37 -7.00
C SER A 87 -23.99 -4.86 -6.42
N LEU A 88 -23.96 -5.27 -5.15
CA LEU A 88 -22.76 -5.84 -4.55
C LEU A 88 -22.36 -7.16 -5.22
N VAL A 89 -23.34 -8.01 -5.50
CA VAL A 89 -23.10 -9.28 -6.21
C VAL A 89 -22.55 -9.02 -7.61
N GLU A 90 -23.14 -8.06 -8.33
CA GLU A 90 -22.69 -7.69 -9.67
C GLU A 90 -21.27 -7.11 -9.65
N GLU A 91 -21.00 -6.13 -8.78
CA GLU A 91 -19.69 -5.52 -8.65
C GLU A 91 -18.60 -6.55 -8.28
N SER A 92 -18.86 -7.41 -7.32
CA SER A 92 -17.95 -8.48 -6.92
C SER A 92 -17.68 -9.47 -8.05
N THR A 93 -18.73 -9.83 -8.81
CA THR A 93 -18.57 -10.71 -9.98
C THR A 93 -17.73 -10.06 -11.08
N GLN A 94 -17.89 -8.75 -11.30
CA GLN A 94 -17.07 -8.00 -12.23
C GLN A 94 -15.60 -7.92 -11.76
N LEU A 95 -15.35 -7.72 -10.47
CA LEU A 95 -13.99 -7.71 -9.91
C LEU A 95 -13.33 -9.09 -10.05
N GLN A 96 -14.06 -10.16 -9.75
CA GLN A 96 -13.60 -11.54 -9.96
C GLN A 96 -13.19 -11.78 -11.41
N PHE A 97 -14.03 -11.40 -12.36
CA PHE A 97 -13.76 -11.53 -13.79
C PHE A 97 -12.51 -10.74 -14.20
N LYS A 98 -12.39 -9.47 -13.79
CA LYS A 98 -11.24 -8.62 -14.10
C LYS A 98 -9.94 -9.18 -13.51
N LEU A 99 -9.97 -9.75 -12.30
CA LEU A 99 -8.79 -10.37 -11.68
C LEU A 99 -8.31 -11.57 -12.50
N ARG A 100 -9.23 -12.40 -12.98
CA ARG A 100 -8.90 -13.53 -13.87
C ARG A 100 -8.25 -13.11 -15.18
N GLN A 101 -8.63 -11.94 -15.72
CA GLN A 101 -8.10 -11.40 -16.98
C GLN A 101 -6.69 -10.83 -16.86
N LEU A 102 -6.17 -10.61 -15.66
CA LEU A 102 -4.79 -10.13 -15.51
C LEU A 102 -3.80 -11.15 -16.07
N SER A 103 -2.77 -10.67 -16.78
CA SER A 103 -1.60 -11.48 -17.07
C SER A 103 -0.94 -11.93 -15.75
N ASN A 104 -0.16 -13.01 -15.78
CA ASN A 104 0.55 -13.47 -14.59
C ASN A 104 1.47 -12.39 -14.01
N GLN A 105 2.14 -11.61 -14.86
CA GLN A 105 2.96 -10.49 -14.42
C GLN A 105 2.16 -9.42 -13.68
N LEU A 106 1.03 -8.97 -14.23
CA LEU A 106 0.17 -7.97 -13.58
C LEU A 106 -0.44 -8.50 -12.28
N TYR A 107 -0.81 -9.78 -12.27
CA TYR A 107 -1.33 -10.42 -11.07
C TYR A 107 -0.29 -10.46 -9.94
N ILE A 108 0.97 -10.80 -10.25
CA ILE A 108 2.05 -10.79 -9.26
C ILE A 108 2.30 -9.37 -8.76
N GLN A 109 2.36 -8.37 -9.65
CA GLN A 109 2.48 -6.98 -9.23
C GLN A 109 1.33 -6.55 -8.30
N PHE A 110 0.11 -7.03 -8.58
CA PHE A 110 -1.05 -6.80 -7.72
C PHE A 110 -0.82 -7.38 -6.32
N VAL A 111 -0.44 -8.64 -6.21
CA VAL A 111 -0.21 -9.33 -4.93
C VAL A 111 0.93 -8.69 -4.14
N LEU A 112 2.04 -8.37 -4.81
CA LEU A 112 3.19 -7.70 -4.18
C LEU A 112 2.81 -6.30 -3.69
N GLY A 113 2.02 -5.55 -4.45
CA GLY A 113 1.54 -4.22 -4.04
C GLY A 113 0.65 -4.28 -2.80
N VAL A 114 -0.24 -5.29 -2.70
CA VAL A 114 -1.05 -5.53 -1.49
C VAL A 114 -0.15 -5.84 -0.29
N ALA A 115 0.79 -6.77 -0.45
CA ALA A 115 1.71 -7.18 0.61
C ALA A 115 2.60 -6.03 1.08
N LEU A 116 3.16 -5.25 0.13
CA LEU A 116 3.99 -4.09 0.44
C LEU A 116 3.22 -3.03 1.22
N LEU A 117 1.99 -2.71 0.79
CA LEU A 117 1.19 -1.68 1.45
C LEU A 117 0.80 -2.10 2.87
N GLY A 118 0.40 -3.36 3.06
CA GLY A 118 0.13 -3.91 4.40
C GLY A 118 1.34 -3.86 5.31
N LYS A 119 2.52 -4.27 4.79
CA LYS A 119 3.79 -4.22 5.53
C LYS A 119 4.19 -2.77 5.85
N ALA A 120 4.17 -1.87 4.88
CA ALA A 120 4.51 -0.47 5.07
C ALA A 120 3.61 0.19 6.13
N LEU A 121 2.30 -0.10 6.12
CA LEU A 121 1.36 0.38 7.13
C LEU A 121 1.73 -0.12 8.54
N GLN A 122 2.01 -1.42 8.69
CA GLN A 122 2.42 -2.01 9.96
C GLN A 122 3.72 -1.39 10.48
N ASP A 123 4.75 -1.35 9.64
CA ASP A 123 6.09 -0.91 10.03
C ASP A 123 6.14 0.61 10.27
N ALA A 124 5.42 1.41 9.44
CA ALA A 124 5.27 2.85 9.68
C ALA A 124 4.55 3.14 11.00
N THR A 125 3.50 2.38 11.32
CA THR A 125 2.76 2.56 12.58
C THR A 125 3.68 2.30 13.78
N LEU A 126 4.46 1.21 13.76
CA LEU A 126 5.40 0.88 14.83
C LEU A 126 6.59 1.85 14.89
N TYR A 127 7.11 2.28 13.76
CA TYR A 127 8.26 3.18 13.69
C TYR A 127 7.92 4.58 14.18
N TYR A 128 6.84 5.17 13.63
CA TYR A 128 6.50 6.57 13.94
C TYR A 128 5.90 6.74 15.33
N VAL A 129 5.19 5.76 15.89
CA VAL A 129 4.71 5.87 17.27
C VAL A 129 5.86 6.05 18.28
N GLN A 130 7.04 5.53 17.98
CA GLN A 130 8.22 5.62 18.84
C GLN A 130 9.02 6.90 18.62
N ARG A 131 8.90 7.54 17.49
CA ARG A 131 9.74 8.68 17.08
C ARG A 131 8.96 9.97 16.88
N ARG A 132 7.81 9.87 16.21
CA ARG A 132 6.98 10.99 15.78
C ARG A 132 5.50 10.61 15.81
N PRO A 133 4.88 10.43 16.98
CA PRO A 133 3.49 9.98 17.10
C PRO A 133 2.49 10.83 16.31
N ALA A 134 2.77 12.14 16.15
CA ALA A 134 1.92 13.05 15.39
C ALA A 134 1.80 12.67 13.90
N GLU A 135 2.84 12.06 13.30
CA GLU A 135 2.82 11.60 11.90
C GLU A 135 1.76 10.53 11.65
N LEU A 136 1.37 9.78 12.69
CA LEU A 136 0.29 8.79 12.61
C LEU A 136 -1.10 9.44 12.43
N GLY A 137 -1.18 10.76 12.45
CA GLY A 137 -2.41 11.49 12.19
C GLY A 137 -2.76 11.63 10.71
N CYS A 138 -1.83 11.39 9.77
CA CYS A 138 -2.09 11.56 8.34
C CYS A 138 -1.36 10.48 7.54
N PHE A 139 -2.07 9.88 6.59
CA PHE A 139 -1.51 8.93 5.63
C PHE A 139 -1.89 9.37 4.22
N ARG A 140 -0.89 9.57 3.39
CA ARG A 140 -1.04 9.82 1.96
C ARG A 140 -0.25 8.77 1.20
N TRP A 141 -0.92 8.11 0.26
CA TRP A 141 -0.36 7.01 -0.50
C TRP A 141 -0.28 7.41 -1.98
N VAL A 142 0.92 7.47 -2.49
CA VAL A 142 1.16 7.81 -3.89
C VAL A 142 1.86 6.62 -4.55
N ILE A 143 1.27 6.13 -5.63
CA ILE A 143 1.76 4.97 -6.38
C ILE A 143 2.12 5.43 -7.77
N ASP A 144 3.19 4.88 -8.32
CA ASP A 144 3.63 5.17 -9.69
C ASP A 144 2.57 4.72 -10.70
N ALA A 145 2.09 5.67 -11.49
CA ALA A 145 1.14 5.42 -12.57
C ALA A 145 1.85 4.77 -13.76
N LYS A 146 1.20 3.76 -14.36
CA LYS A 146 1.75 3.07 -15.53
C LYS A 146 1.70 3.89 -16.80
N ASP A 147 0.77 4.83 -16.86
CA ASP A 147 0.54 5.70 -18.03
C ASP A 147 -0.03 7.05 -17.57
N LYS A 148 -0.08 8.02 -18.49
CA LYS A 148 -0.70 9.33 -18.28
C LYS A 148 -2.22 9.23 -18.08
N THR A 149 -2.83 8.16 -18.55
CA THR A 149 -4.26 7.87 -18.38
C THR A 149 -4.46 6.66 -17.47
N THR A 150 -5.44 6.75 -16.58
CA THR A 150 -5.78 5.66 -15.65
C THR A 150 -6.06 4.36 -16.43
N THR A 151 -5.30 3.33 -16.13
CA THR A 151 -5.42 2.02 -16.76
C THR A 151 -6.50 1.15 -16.10
N GLY A 152 -6.99 0.13 -16.82
CA GLY A 152 -7.92 -0.85 -16.25
C GLY A 152 -7.33 -1.61 -15.05
N TYR A 153 -6.01 -1.80 -15.01
CA TYR A 153 -5.29 -2.39 -13.89
C TYR A 153 -5.37 -1.48 -12.65
N GLU A 154 -5.10 -0.20 -12.78
CA GLU A 154 -5.14 0.76 -11.67
C GLU A 154 -6.54 0.88 -11.08
N VAL A 155 -7.58 0.91 -11.94
CA VAL A 155 -8.97 0.88 -11.49
C VAL A 155 -9.29 -0.39 -10.71
N LEU A 156 -8.87 -1.56 -11.20
CA LEU A 156 -9.06 -2.83 -10.49
C LEU A 156 -8.33 -2.80 -9.15
N TRP A 157 -7.07 -2.35 -9.13
CA TRP A 157 -6.26 -2.29 -7.93
C TRP A 157 -6.89 -1.41 -6.85
N LEU A 158 -7.33 -0.20 -7.20
CA LEU A 158 -8.00 0.73 -6.28
C LEU A 158 -9.30 0.15 -5.68
N ASN A 159 -10.05 -0.61 -6.48
CA ASN A 159 -11.30 -1.22 -6.02
C ASN A 159 -11.06 -2.43 -5.08
N MET A 160 -9.92 -3.12 -5.23
CA MET A 160 -9.66 -4.34 -4.49
C MET A 160 -8.79 -4.13 -3.24
N ILE A 161 -7.86 -3.14 -3.26
CA ILE A 161 -6.87 -3.01 -2.18
C ILE A 161 -7.50 -2.75 -0.81
N ARG A 162 -8.51 -1.88 -0.74
CA ARG A 162 -9.19 -1.53 0.52
C ARG A 162 -9.92 -2.72 1.13
N PRO A 163 -10.81 -3.44 0.42
CA PRO A 163 -11.49 -4.60 0.99
C PRO A 163 -10.51 -5.73 1.36
N ILE A 164 -9.45 -5.96 0.58
CA ILE A 164 -8.47 -7.00 0.89
C ILE A 164 -7.73 -6.66 2.20
N LEU A 165 -7.15 -5.47 2.32
CA LEU A 165 -6.42 -5.09 3.53
C LEU A 165 -7.36 -4.95 4.73
N MET A 166 -8.62 -4.55 4.53
CA MET A 166 -9.62 -4.54 5.59
C MET A 166 -9.91 -5.95 6.10
N SER A 167 -10.13 -6.92 5.20
CA SER A 167 -10.31 -8.33 5.57
C SER A 167 -9.10 -8.88 6.32
N GLN A 168 -7.89 -8.66 5.78
CA GLN A 168 -6.65 -9.07 6.44
C GLN A 168 -6.47 -8.45 7.83
N SER A 169 -6.90 -7.20 8.03
CA SER A 169 -6.78 -6.53 9.33
C SER A 169 -7.66 -7.13 10.43
N PHE A 170 -8.70 -7.86 10.09
CA PHE A 170 -9.50 -8.63 11.06
C PHE A 170 -8.79 -9.93 11.47
N GLU A 171 -8.11 -10.59 10.54
CA GLU A 171 -7.35 -11.82 10.81
C GLU A 171 -6.00 -11.52 11.48
N GLN A 172 -5.35 -10.46 11.03
CA GLN A 172 -4.02 -10.00 11.46
C GLN A 172 -4.08 -8.49 11.79
N PRO A 173 -4.59 -8.12 12.97
CA PRO A 173 -4.64 -6.72 13.39
C PRO A 173 -3.25 -6.10 13.44
N LEU A 174 -3.18 -4.78 13.23
CA LEU A 174 -1.92 -4.05 13.38
C LEU A 174 -1.34 -4.24 14.78
N ASN A 175 -0.06 -4.63 14.84
CA ASN A 175 0.64 -4.72 16.11
C ASN A 175 0.84 -3.32 16.67
N MET A 176 0.49 -3.13 17.93
CA MET A 176 0.61 -1.84 18.61
C MET A 176 1.47 -1.99 19.87
N LEU A 177 2.37 -1.03 20.10
CA LEU A 177 3.22 -1.02 21.28
C LEU A 177 2.41 -0.57 22.51
N LYS A 178 2.41 -1.40 23.55
CA LYS A 178 1.73 -1.08 24.79
C LYS A 178 2.36 0.16 25.45
N GLY A 179 1.52 1.13 25.78
CA GLY A 179 1.94 2.36 26.45
C GLY A 179 2.51 3.45 25.54
N ALA A 180 2.55 3.22 24.23
CA ALA A 180 2.92 4.26 23.27
C ALA A 180 1.74 5.22 23.01
N ASP A 181 2.06 6.43 22.53
CA ASP A 181 1.06 7.47 22.25
C ASP A 181 0.45 7.28 20.85
N TYR A 182 -0.77 6.76 20.79
CA TYR A 182 -1.57 6.62 19.57
C TYR A 182 -2.68 7.66 19.44
N SER A 183 -2.63 8.77 20.17
CA SER A 183 -3.69 9.80 20.16
C SER A 183 -4.00 10.31 18.73
N SER A 184 -2.97 10.55 17.92
CA SER A 184 -3.12 10.97 16.53
C SER A 184 -3.71 9.87 15.63
N PHE A 185 -3.53 8.60 15.98
CA PHE A 185 -4.02 7.44 15.22
C PHE A 185 -5.47 7.06 15.52
N GLN A 186 -6.02 7.51 16.67
CA GLN A 186 -7.35 7.12 17.15
C GLN A 186 -8.47 7.33 16.14
N LYS A 187 -8.39 8.36 15.28
CA LYS A 187 -9.41 8.63 14.25
C LYS A 187 -9.54 7.51 13.19
N PHE A 188 -8.54 6.66 13.07
CA PHE A 188 -8.54 5.48 12.19
C PHE A 188 -9.03 4.22 12.89
N GLN A 189 -9.31 4.28 14.17
CA GLN A 189 -9.92 3.18 14.90
C GLN A 189 -11.44 3.23 14.79
N GLY A 190 -12.05 2.05 14.79
CA GLY A 190 -13.48 1.86 14.83
C GLY A 190 -13.85 0.89 15.94
N VAL A 191 -15.12 0.90 16.32
CA VAL A 191 -15.68 0.02 17.35
C VAL A 191 -16.93 -0.63 16.79
N LEU A 192 -16.97 -1.95 16.81
CA LEU A 192 -18.17 -2.72 16.51
C LEU A 192 -18.85 -3.07 17.85
N PRO A 193 -20.06 -2.57 18.11
CA PRO A 193 -20.81 -2.89 19.34
C PRO A 193 -21.08 -4.39 19.46
N LYS A 194 -21.28 -5.05 18.31
CA LYS A 194 -21.45 -6.49 18.17
C LYS A 194 -20.66 -6.96 16.94
N VAL A 195 -19.96 -8.07 17.11
CA VAL A 195 -19.26 -8.72 15.98
C VAL A 195 -20.32 -9.24 14.97
N PRO A 196 -20.23 -8.83 13.69
CA PRO A 196 -21.09 -9.38 12.65
C PRO A 196 -20.90 -10.89 12.48
N GLU A 197 -21.94 -11.58 12.07
CA GLU A 197 -21.93 -13.06 11.95
C GLU A 197 -20.83 -13.57 11.01
N PHE A 198 -20.54 -12.86 9.92
CA PHE A 198 -19.49 -13.23 8.97
C PHE A 198 -18.04 -13.07 9.52
N LEU A 199 -17.86 -12.36 10.64
CA LEU A 199 -16.58 -12.25 11.35
C LEU A 199 -16.48 -13.21 12.54
N MET A 200 -17.56 -13.92 12.89
CA MET A 200 -17.52 -14.92 13.95
C MET A 200 -16.56 -16.05 13.56
N GLY A 201 -15.66 -16.37 14.46
CA GLY A 201 -14.59 -17.36 14.21
C GLY A 201 -13.30 -16.77 13.61
N VAL A 202 -13.33 -15.55 13.06
CA VAL A 202 -12.15 -14.83 12.59
C VAL A 202 -11.59 -13.92 13.69
N VAL A 203 -12.46 -13.23 14.40
CA VAL A 203 -12.09 -12.30 15.47
C VAL A 203 -12.40 -12.88 16.84
N ASN A 204 -11.66 -12.44 17.87
CA ASN A 204 -12.00 -12.76 19.26
C ASN A 204 -13.38 -12.16 19.59
N GLU A 205 -14.28 -12.96 20.17
CA GLU A 205 -15.67 -12.60 20.49
C GLU A 205 -15.82 -11.55 21.61
N ARG A 206 -14.79 -10.73 21.84
CA ARG A 206 -14.88 -9.62 22.79
C ARG A 206 -15.75 -8.51 22.23
N THR A 207 -16.80 -8.15 22.97
CA THR A 207 -17.64 -7.01 22.65
C THR A 207 -17.47 -5.91 23.71
N PRO A 208 -17.27 -4.64 23.31
CA PRO A 208 -17.13 -4.14 21.95
C PRO A 208 -15.82 -4.59 21.29
N TYR A 209 -15.85 -4.83 19.99
CA TYR A 209 -14.66 -5.19 19.20
C TYR A 209 -14.04 -3.93 18.59
N GLU A 210 -12.78 -3.67 18.94
CA GLU A 210 -12.01 -2.56 18.37
C GLU A 210 -11.24 -3.05 17.14
N TYR A 211 -11.24 -2.25 16.08
CA TYR A 211 -10.55 -2.55 14.83
C TYR A 211 -9.94 -1.31 14.20
N THR A 212 -8.98 -1.51 13.32
CA THR A 212 -8.40 -0.43 12.50
C THR A 212 -9.18 -0.30 11.19
N ASP A 213 -9.74 0.89 10.94
CA ASP A 213 -10.46 1.20 9.71
C ASP A 213 -9.49 1.49 8.57
N ILE A 214 -9.10 0.45 7.87
CA ILE A 214 -8.19 0.52 6.71
C ILE A 214 -8.73 1.45 5.62
N THR A 215 -10.06 1.54 5.47
CA THR A 215 -10.67 2.42 4.47
C THR A 215 -10.35 3.89 4.73
N LYS A 216 -10.31 4.29 6.01
CA LYS A 216 -9.87 5.65 6.38
C LYS A 216 -8.37 5.87 6.17
N LEU A 217 -7.54 4.86 6.48
CA LEU A 217 -6.09 4.93 6.29
C LEU A 217 -5.70 5.04 4.81
N LEU A 218 -6.47 4.42 3.93
CA LEU A 218 -6.25 4.43 2.47
C LEU A 218 -7.14 5.45 1.73
N ARG A 219 -7.71 6.44 2.44
CA ARG A 219 -8.58 7.44 1.81
C ARG A 219 -7.85 8.20 0.72
N ASP A 220 -6.66 8.69 1.03
CA ASP A 220 -5.85 9.53 0.16
C ASP A 220 -4.79 8.67 -0.57
N LEU A 221 -5.31 7.65 -1.30
CA LEU A 221 -4.52 6.76 -2.14
C LEU A 221 -4.79 7.06 -3.59
N GLU A 222 -3.71 7.37 -4.33
CA GLU A 222 -3.78 7.81 -5.73
C GLU A 222 -2.59 7.30 -6.55
N PHE A 223 -2.81 7.13 -7.85
CA PHE A 223 -1.75 6.92 -8.83
C PHE A 223 -1.31 8.27 -9.40
N ARG A 224 0.00 8.50 -9.46
CA ARG A 224 0.61 9.70 -10.03
C ARG A 224 1.78 9.37 -10.92
N ASN A 225 2.04 10.26 -11.88
CA ASN A 225 3.20 10.14 -12.76
C ASN A 225 4.48 10.54 -12.00
N SER A 226 5.53 9.74 -12.14
CA SER A 226 6.86 9.99 -11.55
C SER A 226 7.50 11.31 -12.02
N GLU A 227 7.16 11.81 -13.23
CA GLU A 227 7.62 13.12 -13.72
C GLU A 227 7.20 14.26 -12.78
N GLU A 228 6.02 14.16 -12.16
CA GLU A 228 5.39 15.20 -11.35
C GLU A 228 5.59 14.97 -9.84
N GLU A 229 5.93 13.75 -9.44
CA GLU A 229 5.99 13.36 -8.04
C GLU A 229 7.42 12.93 -7.62
N PRO A 230 8.19 13.83 -7.01
CA PRO A 230 9.57 13.54 -6.60
C PRO A 230 9.72 12.34 -5.65
N GLY A 231 8.71 12.06 -4.83
CA GLY A 231 8.71 10.90 -3.94
C GLY A 231 8.78 9.58 -4.69
N ILE A 232 8.11 9.47 -5.84
CA ILE A 232 8.17 8.27 -6.70
C ILE A 232 9.58 8.12 -7.28
N GLN A 233 10.20 9.21 -7.75
CA GLN A 233 11.57 9.16 -8.26
C GLN A 233 12.56 8.70 -7.18
N LEU A 234 12.41 9.16 -5.93
CA LEU A 234 13.24 8.71 -4.82
C LEU A 234 13.09 7.22 -4.56
N VAL A 235 11.86 6.68 -4.62
CA VAL A 235 11.62 5.24 -4.48
C VAL A 235 12.25 4.46 -5.62
N ASP A 236 12.13 4.92 -6.88
CA ASP A 236 12.77 4.28 -8.04
C ASP A 236 14.31 4.23 -7.87
N ILE A 237 14.93 5.31 -7.39
CA ILE A 237 16.37 5.35 -7.11
C ILE A 237 16.78 4.33 -6.05
N LEU A 238 15.99 4.16 -5.00
CA LEU A 238 16.28 3.23 -3.91
C LEU A 238 16.07 1.75 -4.29
N CYS A 239 15.28 1.48 -5.34
CA CYS A 239 15.02 0.13 -5.83
C CYS A 239 16.06 -0.37 -6.85
N ASN A 240 17.00 0.46 -7.28
CA ASN A 240 18.05 0.14 -8.24
C ASN A 240 19.43 -0.03 -7.58
#